data_8e024dcc2edd034a1294e8604669595f
#
_entry.id   8e024dcc2edd034a1294e8604669595f
#
_cell.length_a   1.000
_cell.length_b   1.000
_cell.length_c   1.000
_cell.angle_alpha   90.00
_cell.angle_beta   90.00
_cell.angle_gamma   90.00
#
_symmetry.space_group_name_H-M   'P 1'
#
loop_
_entity.id
_entity.type
_entity.pdbx_description
1 polymer ?
#
loop_
_entity_poly.entity_id
_entity_poly.type
_entity_poly.pdbx_seq_one_letter_code
_entity_poly.pdbx_strand_id
1 'polypeptide(L)'
;MFARVDHVGVAVEDLEAAIALHERDYGMTLAHREVIDEQGVEAVLLDVGENHVELLRPLGSDTPVGRFLAKRGPGLHHVAYQVADVDSALTALRERGLRLIDETPRTGIRGSRVAFLHPAASGGVLTEIVQPAEAH
;
A
#
# COMPACT_ATOMS: atom_id res chain seq x y z
N MET A 1 -16.39 -3.01 9.21
CA MET A 1 -15.95 -2.67 7.84
C MET A 1 -14.57 -3.24 7.54
N PHE A 2 -13.56 -2.93 8.33
CA PHE A 2 -12.20 -3.44 8.13
C PHE A 2 -12.05 -4.80 8.80
N ALA A 3 -11.50 -5.77 8.06
CA ALA A 3 -11.33 -7.13 8.57
C ALA A 3 -10.00 -7.27 9.33
N ARG A 4 -8.95 -6.65 8.81
CA ARG A 4 -7.62 -6.73 9.41
C ARG A 4 -6.68 -5.73 8.72
N VAL A 5 -5.50 -5.52 9.30
CA VAL A 5 -4.41 -4.83 8.61
C VAL A 5 -3.87 -5.79 7.55
N ASP A 6 -3.91 -5.39 6.29
CA ASP A 6 -3.38 -6.21 5.19
C ASP A 6 -1.87 -6.06 5.10
N HIS A 7 -1.38 -4.83 5.07
CA HIS A 7 0.04 -4.54 5.02
C HIS A 7 0.35 -3.12 5.49
N VAL A 8 1.63 -2.87 5.71
CA VAL A 8 2.17 -1.53 5.84
C VAL A 8 3.06 -1.27 4.63
N GLY A 9 2.93 -0.09 4.03
CA GLY A 9 3.73 0.32 2.89
C GLY A 9 4.91 1.17 3.34
N VAL A 10 6.10 0.84 2.86
CA VAL A 10 7.34 1.53 3.20
C VAL A 10 8.00 2.03 1.92
N ALA A 11 8.20 3.33 1.82
CA ALA A 11 8.88 3.94 0.68
C ALA A 11 10.39 3.78 0.85
N VAL A 12 11.08 3.28 -0.17
CA VAL A 12 12.51 3.04 -0.16
C VAL A 12 13.17 3.62 -1.41
N GLU A 13 14.44 4.01 -1.28
CA GLU A 13 15.23 4.49 -2.42
C GLU A 13 15.98 3.34 -3.08
N ASP A 14 16.55 2.44 -2.28
CA ASP A 14 17.30 1.28 -2.74
C ASP A 14 16.52 0.00 -2.40
N LEU A 15 15.78 -0.50 -3.39
CA LEU A 15 14.91 -1.66 -3.18
C LEU A 15 15.69 -2.92 -2.85
N GLU A 16 16.84 -3.16 -3.51
CA GLU A 16 17.64 -4.35 -3.26
C GLU A 16 18.22 -4.37 -1.85
N ALA A 17 18.68 -3.22 -1.36
CA ALA A 17 19.16 -3.11 0.02
C ALA A 17 18.03 -3.35 1.02
N ALA A 18 16.84 -2.82 0.75
CA ALA A 18 15.68 -3.00 1.62
C ALA A 18 15.23 -4.47 1.65
N ILE A 19 15.22 -5.13 0.49
CA ILE A 19 14.91 -6.58 0.41
C ILE A 19 15.91 -7.37 1.24
N ALA A 20 17.20 -7.08 1.09
CA ALA A 20 18.25 -7.80 1.83
C ALA A 20 18.08 -7.64 3.34
N LEU A 21 17.76 -6.44 3.82
CA LEU A 21 17.49 -6.20 5.24
C LEU A 21 16.34 -7.08 5.74
N HIS A 22 15.22 -7.05 5.03
CA HIS A 22 14.02 -7.75 5.49
C HIS A 22 14.15 -9.28 5.40
N GLU A 23 14.77 -9.78 4.34
CA GLU A 23 14.94 -11.23 4.18
C GLU A 23 16.05 -11.76 5.08
N ARG A 24 17.23 -11.18 4.99
CA ARG A 24 18.42 -11.71 5.70
C ARG A 24 18.39 -11.38 7.18
N ASP A 25 18.11 -10.11 7.52
CA ASP A 25 18.27 -9.67 8.90
C ASP A 25 16.99 -9.82 9.72
N TYR A 26 15.82 -9.64 9.11
CA TYR A 26 14.53 -9.81 9.79
C TYR A 26 13.91 -11.19 9.59
N GLY A 27 14.45 -12.00 8.68
CA GLY A 27 13.96 -13.36 8.44
C GLY A 27 12.60 -13.45 7.76
N MET A 28 12.18 -12.39 7.07
CA MET A 28 10.92 -12.40 6.33
C MET A 28 11.06 -13.11 5.01
N THR A 29 9.96 -13.67 4.49
CA THR A 29 9.93 -14.33 3.19
C THR A 29 9.38 -13.39 2.14
N LEU A 30 10.13 -13.21 1.04
CA LEU A 30 9.64 -12.47 -0.11
C LEU A 30 8.56 -13.29 -0.81
N ALA A 31 7.35 -12.76 -0.87
CA ALA A 31 6.20 -13.45 -1.43
C ALA A 31 5.95 -13.07 -2.88
N HIS A 32 6.19 -11.80 -3.26
CA HIS A 32 5.84 -11.29 -4.57
C HIS A 32 6.62 -10.03 -4.90
N ARG A 33 6.88 -9.82 -6.20
CA ARG A 33 7.53 -8.61 -6.70
C ARG A 33 6.92 -8.25 -8.05
N GLU A 34 6.49 -7.02 -8.23
CA GLU A 34 5.95 -6.58 -9.52
C GLU A 34 6.08 -5.07 -9.72
N VAL A 35 6.00 -4.64 -10.97
CA VAL A 35 5.88 -3.24 -11.34
C VAL A 35 4.40 -2.92 -11.48
N ILE A 36 3.94 -1.90 -10.77
CA ILE A 36 2.56 -1.43 -10.82
C ILE A 36 2.56 -0.05 -11.49
N ASP A 37 2.44 -0.04 -12.81
CA ASP A 37 2.53 1.19 -13.61
C ASP A 37 1.49 2.22 -13.18
N GLU A 38 0.28 1.77 -12.88
CA GLU A 38 -0.82 2.64 -12.48
C GLU A 38 -0.50 3.43 -11.20
N GLN A 39 0.32 2.86 -10.31
CA GLN A 39 0.76 3.52 -9.08
C GLN A 39 2.16 4.13 -9.20
N GLY A 40 2.87 3.88 -10.29
CA GLY A 40 4.21 4.41 -10.52
C GLY A 40 5.27 3.83 -9.59
N VAL A 41 5.15 2.55 -9.24
CA VAL A 41 6.08 1.89 -8.32
C VAL A 41 6.50 0.51 -8.79
N GLU A 42 7.67 0.09 -8.34
CA GLU A 42 8.01 -1.33 -8.23
C GLU A 42 7.78 -1.72 -6.77
N ALA A 43 6.97 -2.75 -6.54
CA ALA A 43 6.55 -3.18 -5.22
C ALA A 43 7.02 -4.58 -4.90
N VAL A 44 7.45 -4.79 -3.67
CA VAL A 44 7.84 -6.08 -3.13
C VAL A 44 6.99 -6.37 -1.91
N LEU A 45 6.40 -7.55 -1.86
CA LEU A 45 5.58 -8.00 -0.75
C LEU A 45 6.34 -9.05 0.05
N LEU A 46 6.49 -8.80 1.34
CA LEU A 46 7.18 -9.70 2.26
C LEU A 46 6.17 -10.21 3.28
N ASP A 47 6.21 -11.50 3.58
CA ASP A 47 5.29 -12.10 4.54
C ASP A 47 5.73 -11.86 5.98
N VAL A 48 4.78 -11.47 6.82
CA VAL A 48 4.93 -11.36 8.27
C VAL A 48 3.72 -12.06 8.87
N GLY A 49 3.81 -13.36 9.07
CA GLY A 49 2.64 -14.17 9.43
C GLY A 49 1.60 -14.09 8.32
N GLU A 50 0.38 -13.72 8.68
CA GLU A 50 -0.72 -13.55 7.72
C GLU A 50 -0.78 -12.14 7.12
N ASN A 51 0.08 -11.23 7.59
CA ASN A 51 0.14 -9.85 7.14
C ASN A 51 1.39 -9.65 6.28
N HIS A 52 1.59 -8.43 5.80
CA HIS A 52 2.69 -8.16 4.88
C HIS A 52 3.34 -6.81 5.15
N VAL A 53 4.61 -6.70 4.74
CA VAL A 53 5.28 -5.43 4.53
C VAL A 53 5.41 -5.25 3.02
N GLU A 54 5.00 -4.10 2.51
CA GLU A 54 5.14 -3.77 1.10
C GLU A 54 6.23 -2.71 0.95
N LEU A 55 7.32 -3.05 0.24
CA LEU A 55 8.37 -2.10 -0.08
C LEU A 55 8.06 -1.45 -1.42
N LEU A 56 8.17 -0.12 -1.48
CA LEU A 56 7.78 0.67 -2.64
C LEU A 56 8.95 1.50 -3.14
N ARG A 57 9.41 1.21 -4.35
CA ARG A 57 10.41 2.03 -5.04
C ARG A 57 9.71 2.79 -6.17
N PRO A 58 9.82 4.12 -6.20
CA PRO A 58 9.17 4.88 -7.27
C PRO A 58 9.83 4.63 -8.63
N LEU A 59 9.01 4.63 -9.68
CA LEU A 59 9.50 4.53 -11.05
C LEU A 59 10.04 5.86 -11.57
N GLY A 60 9.70 6.97 -10.91
CA GLY A 60 10.16 8.30 -11.27
C GLY A 60 9.92 9.29 -10.14
N SER A 61 10.58 10.44 -10.23
CA SER A 61 10.49 11.49 -9.19
C SER A 61 9.12 12.18 -9.18
N ASP A 62 8.37 12.10 -10.25
CA ASP A 62 7.05 12.73 -10.39
C ASP A 62 5.89 11.81 -9.99
N THR A 63 6.19 10.62 -9.46
CA THR A 63 5.18 9.70 -8.94
C THR A 63 4.82 10.06 -7.49
N PRO A 64 3.67 9.58 -6.97
CA PRO A 64 3.32 9.84 -5.57
C PRO A 64 4.41 9.40 -4.58
N VAL A 65 4.99 8.21 -4.74
CA VAL A 65 6.06 7.73 -3.86
C VAL A 65 7.35 8.53 -4.09
N GLY A 66 7.63 8.92 -5.34
CA GLY A 66 8.79 9.77 -5.65
C GLY A 66 8.70 11.12 -4.93
N ARG A 67 7.53 11.74 -4.97
CA ARG A 67 7.29 13.01 -4.25
C ARG A 67 7.38 12.84 -2.73
N PHE A 68 6.89 11.71 -2.22
CA PHE A 68 7.01 11.39 -0.80
C PHE A 68 8.48 11.31 -0.37
N LEU A 69 9.30 10.56 -1.13
CA LEU A 69 10.72 10.43 -0.82
C LEU A 69 11.46 11.76 -0.87
N ALA A 70 11.15 12.60 -1.86
CA ALA A 70 11.77 13.91 -2.00
C ALA A 70 11.45 14.83 -0.81
N LYS A 71 10.25 14.70 -0.26
CA LYS A 71 9.78 15.56 0.82
C LYS A 71 10.12 15.02 2.21
N ARG A 72 10.07 13.70 2.41
CA ARG A 72 10.17 13.09 3.74
C ARG A 72 11.31 12.09 3.88
N GLY A 73 11.93 11.67 2.78
CA GLY A 73 12.90 10.58 2.80
C GLY A 73 12.24 9.20 2.98
N PRO A 74 13.06 8.14 3.04
CA PRO A 74 12.53 6.77 3.23
C PRO A 74 11.77 6.62 4.53
N GLY A 75 10.74 5.80 4.53
CA GLY A 75 9.97 5.52 5.73
C GLY A 75 8.57 5.01 5.45
N LEU A 76 7.75 4.93 6.49
CA LEU A 76 6.36 4.50 6.38
C LEU A 76 5.60 5.43 5.44
N HIS A 77 4.94 4.82 4.44
CA HIS A 77 4.17 5.54 3.44
C HIS A 77 2.67 5.44 3.70
N HIS A 78 2.18 4.24 4.00
CA HIS A 78 0.76 4.02 4.23
C HIS A 78 0.49 2.78 5.07
N VAL A 79 -0.74 2.71 5.60
CA VAL A 79 -1.28 1.51 6.24
C VAL A 79 -2.47 1.07 5.39
N ALA A 80 -2.54 -0.23 5.10
CA ALA A 80 -3.62 -0.81 4.30
C ALA A 80 -4.47 -1.75 5.14
N TYR A 81 -5.78 -1.57 5.03
CA TYR A 81 -6.77 -2.42 5.72
C TYR A 81 -7.52 -3.25 4.69
N GLN A 82 -7.71 -4.52 5.01
CA GLN A 82 -8.46 -5.42 4.15
C GLN A 82 -9.97 -5.24 4.36
N VAL A 83 -10.68 -5.18 3.24
CA VAL A 83 -12.15 -5.14 3.22
C VAL A 83 -12.67 -6.27 2.35
N ALA A 84 -13.90 -6.71 2.61
CA ALA A 84 -14.54 -7.75 1.80
C ALA A 84 -14.93 -7.25 0.42
N ASP A 85 -15.36 -5.99 0.33
CA ASP A 85 -15.82 -5.37 -0.92
C ASP A 85 -15.43 -3.90 -0.91
N VAL A 86 -14.49 -3.54 -1.79
CA VAL A 86 -13.96 -2.18 -1.84
C VAL A 86 -15.02 -1.16 -2.28
N ASP A 87 -15.94 -1.53 -3.17
CA ASP A 87 -16.97 -0.60 -3.62
C ASP A 87 -17.94 -0.27 -2.47
N SER A 88 -18.35 -1.28 -1.71
CA SER A 88 -19.21 -1.07 -0.54
C SER A 88 -18.51 -0.24 0.53
N ALA A 89 -17.22 -0.49 0.74
CA ALA A 89 -16.41 0.27 1.70
C ALA A 89 -16.32 1.74 1.29
N LEU A 90 -16.06 2.03 0.02
CA LEU A 90 -16.00 3.40 -0.49
C LEU A 90 -17.34 4.12 -0.31
N THR A 91 -18.44 3.46 -0.61
CA THR A 91 -19.78 4.01 -0.43
C THR A 91 -20.02 4.38 1.03
N ALA A 92 -19.70 3.47 1.95
CA ALA A 92 -19.89 3.71 3.39
C ALA A 92 -19.02 4.86 3.89
N LEU A 93 -17.77 4.93 3.45
CA LEU A 93 -16.85 6.01 3.86
C LEU A 93 -17.30 7.36 3.30
N ARG A 94 -17.75 7.37 2.05
CA ARG A 94 -18.28 8.58 1.42
C ARG A 94 -19.52 9.08 2.16
N GLU A 95 -20.43 8.19 2.54
CA GLU A 95 -21.63 8.55 3.28
C GLU A 95 -21.31 9.12 4.66
N ARG A 96 -20.17 8.74 5.23
CA ARG A 96 -19.70 9.31 6.51
C ARG A 96 -18.96 10.63 6.33
N GLY A 97 -18.86 11.13 5.10
CA GLY A 97 -18.23 12.41 4.81
C GLY A 97 -16.69 12.38 4.79
N LEU A 98 -16.09 11.19 4.71
CA LEU A 98 -14.63 11.09 4.67
C LEU A 98 -14.11 11.46 3.28
N ARG A 99 -12.97 12.17 3.27
CA ARG A 99 -12.35 12.59 2.02
C ARG A 99 -11.58 11.43 1.40
N LEU A 100 -11.95 11.09 0.15
CA LEU A 100 -11.31 10.01 -0.60
C LEU A 100 -10.32 10.61 -1.61
N ILE A 101 -9.18 9.94 -1.82
CA ILE A 101 -8.31 10.22 -2.94
C ILE A 101 -8.89 9.53 -4.18
N ASP A 102 -9.25 8.26 -4.04
CA ASP A 102 -9.83 7.47 -5.14
C ASP A 102 -11.33 7.33 -4.95
N GLU A 103 -12.09 7.86 -5.90
CA GLU A 103 -13.55 7.69 -5.92
C GLU A 103 -13.95 6.32 -6.44
N THR A 104 -13.08 5.69 -7.24
CA THR A 104 -13.27 4.35 -7.77
C THR A 104 -12.01 3.52 -7.51
N PRO A 105 -12.15 2.19 -7.37
CA PRO A 105 -11.00 1.33 -7.11
C PRO A 105 -10.00 1.32 -8.25
N ARG A 106 -8.73 1.10 -7.90
CA ARG A 106 -7.62 0.91 -8.82
C ARG A 106 -7.05 -0.49 -8.63
N THR A 107 -6.22 -0.92 -9.58
CA THR A 107 -5.52 -2.20 -9.46
C THR A 107 -4.28 -2.02 -8.59
N GLY A 108 -4.14 -2.88 -7.59
CA GLY A 108 -2.97 -2.96 -6.73
C GLY A 108 -2.16 -4.22 -6.97
N ILE A 109 -1.27 -4.53 -6.04
CA ILE A 109 -0.38 -5.68 -6.13
C ILE A 109 -1.19 -6.99 -6.17
N ARG A 110 -0.73 -7.97 -6.93
CA ARG A 110 -1.39 -9.27 -7.13
C ARG A 110 -2.81 -9.17 -7.66
N GLY A 111 -3.11 -8.13 -8.45
CA GLY A 111 -4.45 -7.96 -9.00
C GLY A 111 -5.51 -7.58 -7.98
N SER A 112 -5.12 -7.11 -6.80
CA SER A 112 -6.05 -6.62 -5.79
C SER A 112 -6.78 -5.38 -6.30
N ARG A 113 -7.91 -5.07 -5.67
CA ARG A 113 -8.64 -3.81 -5.91
C ARG A 113 -8.42 -2.91 -4.70
N VAL A 114 -7.92 -1.71 -4.95
CA VAL A 114 -7.51 -0.81 -3.87
C VAL A 114 -8.06 0.59 -4.06
N ALA A 115 -8.14 1.32 -2.97
CA ALA A 115 -8.45 2.75 -3.00
C ALA A 115 -7.79 3.44 -1.82
N PHE A 116 -7.39 4.70 -2.00
CA PHE A 116 -6.76 5.48 -0.95
C PHE A 116 -7.71 6.53 -0.37
N LEU A 117 -7.65 6.67 0.95
CA LEU A 117 -8.28 7.75 1.68
C LEU A 117 -7.27 8.88 1.84
N HIS A 118 -7.75 10.12 1.77
CA HIS A 118 -6.88 11.27 1.99
C HIS A 118 -6.36 11.28 3.43
N PRO A 119 -5.07 11.60 3.65
CA PRO A 119 -4.53 11.64 5.02
C PRO A 119 -5.31 12.51 5.99
N ALA A 120 -5.92 13.59 5.50
CA ALA A 120 -6.75 14.47 6.33
C ALA A 120 -7.95 13.73 6.94
N ALA A 121 -8.46 12.71 6.25
CA ALA A 121 -9.57 11.90 6.77
C ALA A 121 -9.12 10.89 7.82
N SER A 122 -7.83 10.59 7.87
CA SER A 122 -7.27 9.51 8.70
C SER A 122 -6.27 10.04 9.73
N GLY A 123 -6.43 11.28 10.16
CA GLY A 123 -5.57 11.86 11.18
C GLY A 123 -4.12 12.08 10.75
N GLY A 124 -3.87 12.20 9.45
CA GLY A 124 -2.53 12.45 8.91
C GLY A 124 -1.84 11.21 8.34
N VAL A 125 -2.46 10.04 8.42
CA VAL A 125 -1.90 8.79 7.90
C VAL A 125 -2.55 8.46 6.57
N LEU A 126 -1.75 8.32 5.50
CA LEU A 126 -2.27 7.83 4.22
C LEU A 126 -2.79 6.41 4.43
N THR A 127 -4.05 6.18 4.12
CA THR A 127 -4.74 4.93 4.41
C THR A 127 -5.26 4.31 3.12
N GLU A 128 -4.99 3.02 2.96
CA GLU A 128 -5.43 2.24 1.80
C GLU A 128 -6.48 1.23 2.25
N ILE A 129 -7.50 0.99 1.42
CA ILE A 129 -8.38 -0.15 1.59
C ILE A 129 -8.11 -1.14 0.47
N VAL A 130 -8.06 -2.42 0.82
CA VAL A 130 -7.64 -3.49 -0.10
C VAL A 130 -8.67 -4.61 -0.10
N GLN A 131 -9.12 -4.96 -1.32
CA GLN A 131 -9.87 -6.19 -1.56
C GLN A 131 -8.96 -7.12 -2.33
N PRO A 132 -8.45 -8.20 -1.72
CA PRO A 132 -7.60 -9.15 -2.44
C PRO A 132 -8.33 -9.76 -3.62
N ALA A 133 -7.59 -10.06 -4.70
CA ALA A 133 -8.17 -10.74 -5.87
C ALA A 133 -8.67 -12.12 -5.49
N GLU A 134 -7.94 -12.79 -4.59
CA GLU A 134 -8.28 -14.11 -4.06
C GLU A 134 -7.95 -14.14 -2.57
N ALA A 135 -8.55 -15.08 -1.86
CA ALA A 135 -8.21 -15.30 -0.46
C ALA A 135 -6.74 -15.76 -0.35
N HIS A 136 -5.98 -15.07 0.47
CA HIS A 136 -4.58 -15.42 0.71
C HIS A 136 -4.17 -15.26 2.16
#